data_d3deb5808ff90121a24ced5b00ec46a2
#
_entry.id   d3deb5808ff90121a24ced5b00ec46a2
#
_cell.length_a   1.000
_cell.length_b   1.000
_cell.length_c   1.000
_cell.angle_alpha   90.00
_cell.angle_beta   90.00
_cell.angle_gamma   90.00
#
_symmetry.space_group_name_H-M   'P 1'
#
loop_
_entity.id
_entity.type
_entity.pdbx_description
1 polymer ?
#
loop_
_entity_poly.entity_id
_entity_poly.type
_entity_poly.pdbx_seq_one_letter_code
_entity_poly.pdbx_strand_id
1 'polypeptide(L)'
;MKRIVFTVICIMGVCNALFAESFDSDIALLKQAISKDSVHARHFAENLLKKDKKNPDLAAAIGTTFLHANRLEDAEYFYDKGYHMYRISTTVINLAGDIALAKNDRQQAEYYYGRAMYFNKRDPEAYFKYAKLYTKKDPDKAIQKLKVLRCYRHEPEIDLKMAEVYYDSNRFSDAANVYASLPVETLGKEELTNYALSYYFQQKFDSALAVTRQAIQRFPRHPAFNRMLLYNNTELKRYDDAMAAANKLFYHSDNAEFQYLDYIYYGYALNGRGHFDQAIAQFNKVLELNKDRKDVIKAISEAYEKIGDYDHAITYYRQYVDKMDADEKTPFEEFHIGNLFYAKGTDEKKTKELTAEKIEALRQADAQFEKVEQMRPDSYLGAYWRARTNVALDPETEKGLAKPHYMKVIDIITSKGETSPQLMESYKYLAYYYYRKHDKDSCLIYVDKIMEIDPMDSYALQISNAL
;
A
#
# COMPACT_ATOMS: atom_id res chain seq x y z
N MET A 1 30.38 -35.75 -45.73
CA MET A 1 30.17 -36.08 -44.31
C MET A 1 29.43 -35.01 -43.50
N LYS A 2 29.57 -33.68 -43.75
CA LYS A 2 28.85 -32.63 -42.96
C LYS A 2 27.34 -32.55 -43.19
N ARG A 3 26.80 -32.98 -44.37
CA ARG A 3 25.36 -32.93 -44.65
C ARG A 3 24.55 -34.09 -44.05
N ILE A 4 25.17 -35.22 -43.78
CA ILE A 4 24.50 -36.41 -43.21
C ILE A 4 24.33 -36.26 -41.68
N VAL A 5 25.27 -35.59 -41.02
CA VAL A 5 25.18 -35.34 -39.56
C VAL A 5 24.05 -34.36 -39.23
N PHE A 6 23.78 -33.36 -40.09
CA PHE A 6 22.71 -32.37 -39.83
C PHE A 6 21.32 -32.99 -40.02
N THR A 7 21.15 -33.94 -40.94
CA THR A 7 19.84 -34.60 -41.20
C THR A 7 19.51 -35.58 -40.06
N VAL A 8 20.47 -36.24 -39.43
CA VAL A 8 20.25 -37.17 -38.33
C VAL A 8 19.88 -36.42 -37.03
N ILE A 9 20.49 -35.23 -36.78
CA ILE A 9 20.15 -34.41 -35.61
C ILE A 9 18.73 -33.82 -35.73
N CYS A 10 18.29 -33.40 -36.92
CA CYS A 10 16.93 -32.94 -37.16
C CYS A 10 15.89 -34.06 -37.00
N ILE A 11 16.21 -35.29 -37.43
CA ILE A 11 15.29 -36.42 -37.30
C ILE A 11 15.13 -36.86 -35.84
N MET A 12 16.20 -36.84 -35.01
CA MET A 12 16.09 -37.13 -33.58
C MET A 12 15.36 -36.01 -32.80
N GLY A 13 15.51 -34.74 -33.18
CA GLY A 13 14.78 -33.64 -32.58
C GLY A 13 13.29 -33.66 -32.90
N VAL A 14 12.94 -33.98 -34.16
CA VAL A 14 11.54 -34.09 -34.61
C VAL A 14 10.85 -35.31 -34.01
N CYS A 15 11.54 -36.44 -33.84
CA CYS A 15 10.97 -37.63 -33.18
C CYS A 15 10.69 -37.38 -31.71
N ASN A 16 11.58 -36.68 -30.96
CA ASN A 16 11.32 -36.36 -29.56
C ASN A 16 10.18 -35.34 -29.39
N ALA A 17 10.06 -34.36 -30.28
CA ALA A 17 8.94 -33.42 -30.28
C ALA A 17 7.60 -34.07 -30.59
N LEU A 18 7.56 -35.02 -31.55
CA LEU A 18 6.33 -35.76 -31.92
C LEU A 18 5.88 -36.69 -30.77
N PHE A 19 6.80 -37.31 -30.03
CA PHE A 19 6.44 -38.12 -28.85
C PHE A 19 5.98 -37.30 -27.68
N ALA A 20 6.55 -36.11 -27.46
CA ALA A 20 6.11 -35.19 -26.44
C ALA A 20 4.69 -34.65 -26.74
N GLU A 21 4.40 -34.22 -27.97
CA GLU A 21 3.06 -33.79 -28.39
C GLU A 21 1.99 -34.87 -28.21
N SER A 22 2.30 -36.17 -28.51
CA SER A 22 1.33 -37.27 -28.32
C SER A 22 1.01 -37.52 -26.85
N PHE A 23 1.97 -37.33 -25.96
CA PHE A 23 1.84 -37.51 -24.52
C PHE A 23 0.97 -36.39 -23.89
N ASP A 24 1.25 -35.11 -24.23
CA ASP A 24 0.47 -33.96 -23.74
C ASP A 24 -0.99 -34.02 -24.22
N SER A 25 -1.23 -34.50 -25.46
CA SER A 25 -2.58 -34.65 -25.97
C SER A 25 -3.38 -35.71 -25.21
N ASP A 26 -2.76 -36.84 -24.86
CA ASP A 26 -3.38 -37.92 -24.08
C ASP A 26 -3.71 -37.43 -22.64
N ILE A 27 -2.84 -36.65 -22.02
CA ILE A 27 -3.09 -36.04 -20.73
C ILE A 27 -4.20 -34.98 -20.79
N ALA A 28 -4.27 -34.18 -21.87
CA ALA A 28 -5.36 -33.22 -22.07
C ALA A 28 -6.72 -33.93 -22.19
N LEU A 29 -6.77 -35.08 -22.90
CA LEU A 29 -7.97 -35.91 -22.98
C LEU A 29 -8.36 -36.52 -21.63
N LEU A 30 -7.37 -36.92 -20.80
CA LEU A 30 -7.62 -37.39 -19.46
C LEU A 30 -8.22 -36.27 -18.56
N LYS A 31 -7.71 -35.05 -18.62
CA LYS A 31 -8.28 -33.88 -17.90
C LYS A 31 -9.75 -33.67 -18.28
N GLN A 32 -10.11 -33.80 -19.59
CA GLN A 32 -11.49 -33.70 -20.03
C GLN A 32 -12.34 -34.88 -19.53
N ALA A 33 -11.80 -36.12 -19.53
CA ALA A 33 -12.50 -37.26 -18.99
C ALA A 33 -12.80 -37.11 -17.50
N ILE A 34 -11.86 -36.63 -16.71
CA ILE A 34 -12.03 -36.37 -15.29
C ILE A 34 -13.13 -35.31 -15.03
N SER A 35 -13.19 -34.25 -15.85
CA SER A 35 -14.19 -33.20 -15.71
C SER A 35 -15.60 -33.62 -16.13
N LYS A 36 -15.75 -34.54 -17.09
CA LYS A 36 -17.04 -34.98 -17.62
C LYS A 36 -17.63 -36.20 -16.90
N ASP A 37 -16.81 -37.17 -16.59
CA ASP A 37 -17.22 -38.44 -15.99
C ASP A 37 -16.11 -38.99 -15.07
N SER A 38 -16.25 -38.69 -13.79
CA SER A 38 -15.25 -39.10 -12.79
C SER A 38 -15.16 -40.60 -12.59
N VAL A 39 -16.22 -41.39 -12.88
CA VAL A 39 -16.28 -42.86 -12.68
C VAL A 39 -15.44 -43.60 -13.71
N HIS A 40 -15.56 -43.21 -14.96
CA HIS A 40 -14.85 -43.89 -16.06
C HIS A 40 -13.44 -43.33 -16.30
N ALA A 41 -13.07 -42.22 -15.67
CA ALA A 41 -11.76 -41.57 -15.88
C ALA A 41 -10.58 -42.50 -15.52
N ARG A 42 -10.69 -43.30 -14.45
CA ARG A 42 -9.64 -44.29 -14.08
C ARG A 42 -9.46 -45.34 -15.19
N HIS A 43 -10.54 -45.89 -15.70
CA HIS A 43 -10.46 -46.88 -16.79
C HIS A 43 -9.87 -46.27 -18.09
N PHE A 44 -10.22 -45.02 -18.38
CA PHE A 44 -9.60 -44.29 -19.49
C PHE A 44 -8.09 -44.14 -19.29
N ALA A 45 -7.64 -43.73 -18.10
CA ALA A 45 -6.24 -43.62 -17.75
C ALA A 45 -5.47 -44.95 -17.80
N GLU A 46 -6.09 -46.04 -17.33
CA GLU A 46 -5.51 -47.38 -17.48
C GLU A 46 -5.31 -47.79 -18.94
N ASN A 47 -6.26 -47.41 -19.82
CA ASN A 47 -6.12 -47.68 -21.25
C ASN A 47 -5.03 -46.78 -21.88
N LEU A 48 -4.83 -45.57 -21.42
CA LEU A 48 -3.68 -44.75 -21.82
C LEU A 48 -2.36 -45.44 -21.42
N LEU A 49 -2.24 -45.86 -20.16
CA LEU A 49 -1.03 -46.52 -19.69
C LEU A 49 -0.76 -47.86 -20.38
N LYS A 50 -1.80 -48.58 -20.87
CA LYS A 50 -1.64 -49.80 -21.64
C LYS A 50 -0.97 -49.56 -23.01
N LYS A 51 -1.06 -48.35 -23.59
CA LYS A 51 -0.38 -48.00 -24.85
C LYS A 51 1.15 -47.98 -24.67
N ASP A 52 1.64 -47.59 -23.48
CA ASP A 52 3.07 -47.58 -23.13
C ASP A 52 3.29 -48.11 -21.72
N LYS A 53 3.16 -49.44 -21.57
CA LYS A 53 3.16 -50.17 -20.30
C LYS A 53 4.48 -50.06 -19.50
N LYS A 54 5.55 -49.56 -20.11
CA LYS A 54 6.88 -49.50 -19.50
C LYS A 54 7.32 -48.05 -19.26
N ASN A 55 6.43 -47.09 -19.38
CA ASN A 55 6.73 -45.67 -19.24
C ASN A 55 6.32 -45.18 -17.85
N PRO A 56 7.22 -45.11 -16.86
CA PRO A 56 6.91 -44.62 -15.53
C PRO A 56 6.57 -43.11 -15.54
N ASP A 57 7.09 -42.35 -16.50
CA ASP A 57 6.82 -40.91 -16.61
C ASP A 57 5.37 -40.66 -17.03
N LEU A 58 4.80 -41.51 -17.93
CA LEU A 58 3.38 -41.48 -18.24
C LEU A 58 2.51 -41.81 -17.02
N ALA A 59 2.89 -42.82 -16.25
CA ALA A 59 2.17 -43.17 -15.02
C ALA A 59 2.21 -42.01 -14.00
N ALA A 60 3.34 -41.36 -13.88
CA ALA A 60 3.48 -40.17 -13.01
C ALA A 60 2.61 -38.99 -13.49
N ALA A 61 2.59 -38.70 -14.78
CA ALA A 61 1.76 -37.62 -15.33
C ALA A 61 0.26 -37.88 -15.15
N ILE A 62 -0.17 -39.15 -15.36
CA ILE A 62 -1.54 -39.58 -15.07
C ILE A 62 -1.86 -39.36 -13.59
N GLY A 63 -1.00 -39.82 -12.67
CA GLY A 63 -1.17 -39.68 -11.23
C GLY A 63 -1.23 -38.22 -10.81
N THR A 64 -0.33 -37.38 -11.35
CA THR A 64 -0.33 -35.92 -11.11
C THR A 64 -1.63 -35.26 -11.58
N THR A 65 -2.17 -35.71 -12.70
CA THR A 65 -3.44 -35.21 -13.25
C THR A 65 -4.61 -35.50 -12.32
N PHE A 66 -4.67 -36.72 -11.77
CA PHE A 66 -5.66 -37.08 -10.75
C PHE A 66 -5.46 -36.31 -9.45
N LEU A 67 -4.22 -36.11 -9.01
CA LEU A 67 -3.91 -35.34 -7.80
C LEU A 67 -4.41 -33.88 -7.91
N HIS A 68 -4.20 -33.25 -9.06
CA HIS A 68 -4.71 -31.90 -9.33
C HIS A 68 -6.24 -31.83 -9.38
N ALA A 69 -6.90 -32.95 -9.64
CA ALA A 69 -8.35 -33.08 -9.58
C ALA A 69 -8.87 -33.48 -8.19
N ASN A 70 -8.04 -33.44 -7.15
CA ASN A 70 -8.33 -33.88 -5.78
C ASN A 70 -8.72 -35.37 -5.66
N ARG A 71 -8.27 -36.21 -6.60
CA ARG A 71 -8.53 -37.66 -6.62
C ARG A 71 -7.30 -38.40 -6.10
N LEU A 72 -7.10 -38.35 -4.80
CA LEU A 72 -5.90 -38.85 -4.13
C LEU A 72 -5.71 -40.37 -4.34
N GLU A 73 -6.78 -41.16 -4.19
CA GLU A 73 -6.71 -42.63 -4.37
C GLU A 73 -6.28 -43.04 -5.79
N ASP A 74 -6.73 -42.30 -6.81
CA ASP A 74 -6.32 -42.54 -8.17
C ASP A 74 -4.86 -42.14 -8.41
N ALA A 75 -4.43 -41.01 -7.82
CA ALA A 75 -3.05 -40.61 -7.87
C ALA A 75 -2.12 -41.63 -7.24
N GLU A 76 -2.48 -42.22 -6.10
CA GLU A 76 -1.74 -43.29 -5.44
C GLU A 76 -1.68 -44.55 -6.26
N TYR A 77 -2.81 -44.93 -6.88
CA TYR A 77 -2.87 -46.09 -7.76
C TYR A 77 -1.88 -45.97 -8.95
N PHE A 78 -1.83 -44.80 -9.60
CA PHE A 78 -0.91 -44.61 -10.73
C PHE A 78 0.54 -44.39 -10.28
N TYR A 79 0.78 -43.81 -9.09
CA TYR A 79 2.09 -43.81 -8.45
C TYR A 79 2.60 -45.23 -8.22
N ASP A 80 1.80 -46.13 -7.66
CA ASP A 80 2.16 -47.52 -7.40
C ASP A 80 2.49 -48.24 -8.72
N LYS A 81 1.68 -48.06 -9.75
CA LYS A 81 1.97 -48.58 -11.10
C LYS A 81 3.32 -48.11 -11.64
N GLY A 82 3.62 -46.81 -11.52
CA GLY A 82 4.89 -46.24 -11.99
C GLY A 82 6.08 -46.69 -11.15
N TYR A 83 5.91 -46.80 -9.83
CA TYR A 83 6.98 -47.19 -8.91
C TYR A 83 7.46 -48.64 -9.10
N HIS A 84 6.58 -49.55 -9.46
CA HIS A 84 6.90 -50.95 -9.72
C HIS A 84 7.41 -51.21 -11.13
N MET A 85 7.61 -50.20 -11.99
CA MET A 85 8.21 -50.35 -13.28
C MET A 85 9.74 -50.54 -13.17
N TYR A 86 10.31 -51.22 -14.17
CA TYR A 86 11.73 -51.60 -14.18
C TYR A 86 12.71 -50.42 -14.07
N ARG A 87 12.31 -49.22 -14.48
CA ARG A 87 13.15 -48.01 -14.51
C ARG A 87 12.78 -47.07 -13.35
N ILE A 88 13.79 -46.67 -12.59
CA ILE A 88 13.60 -45.58 -11.58
C ILE A 88 13.36 -44.27 -12.35
N SER A 89 12.25 -43.63 -12.06
CA SER A 89 11.88 -42.33 -12.62
C SER A 89 11.79 -41.27 -11.49
N THR A 90 12.45 -40.14 -11.68
CA THR A 90 12.37 -39.02 -10.73
C THR A 90 11.02 -38.36 -10.74
N THR A 91 10.27 -38.41 -11.87
CA THR A 91 8.89 -37.91 -11.95
C THR A 91 7.93 -38.71 -11.06
N VAL A 92 8.09 -40.02 -11.00
CA VAL A 92 7.32 -40.90 -10.07
C VAL A 92 7.66 -40.58 -8.63
N ILE A 93 8.95 -40.33 -8.32
CA ILE A 93 9.37 -39.99 -6.96
C ILE A 93 8.84 -38.59 -6.58
N ASN A 94 8.84 -37.65 -7.52
CA ASN A 94 8.26 -36.31 -7.32
C ASN A 94 6.74 -36.42 -7.04
N LEU A 95 6.02 -37.27 -7.77
CA LEU A 95 4.60 -37.53 -7.52
C LEU A 95 4.38 -38.09 -6.10
N ALA A 96 5.23 -38.99 -5.60
CA ALA A 96 5.14 -39.47 -4.22
C ALA A 96 5.26 -38.32 -3.22
N GLY A 97 6.15 -37.34 -3.46
CA GLY A 97 6.27 -36.13 -2.66
C GLY A 97 5.01 -35.27 -2.70
N ASP A 98 4.41 -35.09 -3.88
CA ASP A 98 3.16 -34.35 -4.05
C ASP A 98 1.98 -35.04 -3.32
N ILE A 99 1.89 -36.35 -3.42
CA ILE A 99 0.90 -37.17 -2.68
C ILE A 99 1.09 -37.00 -1.17
N ALA A 100 2.34 -37.04 -0.67
CA ALA A 100 2.62 -36.82 0.73
C ALA A 100 2.16 -35.41 1.18
N LEU A 101 2.37 -34.38 0.37
CA LEU A 101 1.85 -33.03 0.65
C LEU A 101 0.32 -32.99 0.70
N ALA A 102 -0.35 -33.67 -0.21
CA ALA A 102 -1.81 -33.76 -0.21
C ALA A 102 -2.35 -34.45 1.05
N LYS A 103 -1.55 -35.35 1.65
CA LYS A 103 -1.81 -35.97 2.96
C LYS A 103 -1.34 -35.14 4.16
N ASN A 104 -0.85 -33.89 3.94
CA ASN A 104 -0.23 -33.03 4.94
C ASN A 104 1.04 -33.60 5.58
N ASP A 105 1.69 -34.59 4.98
CA ASP A 105 2.96 -35.14 5.46
C ASP A 105 4.16 -34.47 4.78
N ARG A 106 4.57 -33.32 5.35
CA ARG A 106 5.69 -32.55 4.84
C ARG A 106 7.04 -33.26 4.98
N GLN A 107 7.22 -34.11 6.01
CA GLN A 107 8.47 -34.82 6.20
C GLN A 107 8.65 -35.89 5.11
N GLN A 108 7.59 -36.59 4.79
CA GLN A 108 7.61 -37.58 3.72
C GLN A 108 7.78 -36.91 2.35
N ALA A 109 7.18 -35.74 2.13
CA ALA A 109 7.40 -34.96 0.91
C ALA A 109 8.87 -34.54 0.76
N GLU A 110 9.49 -33.99 1.82
CA GLU A 110 10.90 -33.64 1.84
C GLU A 110 11.79 -34.85 1.50
N TYR A 111 11.48 -36.00 2.09
CA TYR A 111 12.22 -37.23 1.82
C TYR A 111 12.14 -37.63 0.33
N TYR A 112 10.96 -37.61 -0.28
CA TYR A 112 10.80 -37.99 -1.66
C TYR A 112 11.47 -36.98 -2.62
N TYR A 113 11.32 -35.68 -2.42
CA TYR A 113 12.02 -34.69 -3.26
C TYR A 113 13.55 -34.82 -3.06
N GLY A 114 14.02 -35.07 -1.85
CA GLY A 114 15.44 -35.37 -1.58
C GLY A 114 15.93 -36.60 -2.35
N ARG A 115 15.14 -37.67 -2.40
CA ARG A 115 15.44 -38.87 -3.21
C ARG A 115 15.47 -38.59 -4.71
N ALA A 116 14.51 -37.81 -5.23
CA ALA A 116 14.50 -37.44 -6.63
C ALA A 116 15.78 -36.66 -7.02
N MET A 117 16.18 -35.68 -6.20
CA MET A 117 17.46 -34.95 -6.36
C MET A 117 18.69 -35.85 -6.29
N TYR A 118 18.66 -36.90 -5.46
CA TYR A 118 19.75 -37.86 -5.36
C TYR A 118 19.91 -38.71 -6.63
N PHE A 119 18.81 -39.20 -7.19
CA PHE A 119 18.84 -40.01 -8.42
C PHE A 119 19.12 -39.17 -9.67
N ASN A 120 18.64 -37.94 -9.73
CA ASN A 120 18.94 -37.02 -10.83
C ASN A 120 19.27 -35.62 -10.29
N LYS A 121 20.56 -35.34 -10.15
CA LYS A 121 21.07 -34.05 -9.66
C LYS A 121 20.76 -32.88 -10.62
N ARG A 122 20.29 -33.18 -11.84
CA ARG A 122 19.95 -32.20 -12.87
C ARG A 122 18.43 -32.04 -13.07
N ASP A 123 17.61 -32.69 -12.26
CA ASP A 123 16.15 -32.60 -12.32
C ASP A 123 15.65 -31.29 -11.67
N PRO A 124 15.25 -30.25 -12.43
CA PRO A 124 14.84 -28.99 -11.84
C PRO A 124 13.54 -29.11 -11.03
N GLU A 125 12.64 -30.03 -11.43
CA GLU A 125 11.34 -30.18 -10.80
C GLU A 125 11.46 -30.57 -9.32
N ALA A 126 12.34 -31.51 -9.00
CA ALA A 126 12.60 -31.93 -7.62
C ALA A 126 13.08 -30.77 -6.74
N TYR A 127 14.00 -29.95 -7.26
CA TYR A 127 14.52 -28.78 -6.55
C TYR A 127 13.47 -27.68 -6.41
N PHE A 128 12.65 -27.44 -7.42
CA PHE A 128 11.59 -26.41 -7.38
C PHE A 128 10.49 -26.80 -6.39
N LYS A 129 10.06 -28.07 -6.38
CA LYS A 129 9.10 -28.59 -5.38
C LYS A 129 9.66 -28.51 -3.95
N TYR A 130 10.93 -28.88 -3.79
CA TYR A 130 11.61 -28.74 -2.50
C TYR A 130 11.68 -27.25 -2.07
N ALA A 131 12.06 -26.36 -2.97
CA ALA A 131 12.12 -24.93 -2.67
C ALA A 131 10.76 -24.39 -2.25
N LYS A 132 9.69 -24.73 -2.98
CA LYS A 132 8.31 -24.35 -2.63
C LYS A 132 7.90 -24.82 -1.23
N LEU A 133 8.34 -26.02 -0.83
CA LEU A 133 8.08 -26.56 0.51
C LEU A 133 8.66 -25.67 1.61
N TYR A 134 9.80 -25.02 1.34
CA TYR A 134 10.55 -24.25 2.33
C TYR A 134 10.43 -22.74 2.21
N THR A 135 9.87 -22.20 1.12
CA THR A 135 9.80 -20.76 0.82
C THR A 135 9.34 -19.91 2.00
N LYS A 136 8.29 -20.33 2.72
CA LYS A 136 7.76 -19.58 3.87
C LYS A 136 8.37 -19.98 5.21
N LYS A 137 8.89 -21.21 5.34
CA LYS A 137 9.37 -21.76 6.61
C LYS A 137 10.87 -21.53 6.84
N ASP A 138 11.65 -21.75 5.80
CA ASP A 138 13.11 -21.65 5.80
C ASP A 138 13.58 -21.31 4.36
N PRO A 139 13.43 -20.06 3.95
CA PRO A 139 13.79 -19.65 2.59
C PRO A 139 15.28 -19.86 2.28
N ASP A 140 16.18 -19.80 3.28
CA ASP A 140 17.59 -20.04 3.07
C ASP A 140 17.87 -21.49 2.68
N LYS A 141 17.16 -22.45 3.27
CA LYS A 141 17.22 -23.87 2.87
C LYS A 141 16.73 -24.07 1.44
N ALA A 142 15.66 -23.39 1.03
CA ALA A 142 15.16 -23.40 -0.34
C ALA A 142 16.21 -22.86 -1.32
N ILE A 143 16.76 -21.68 -1.04
CA ILE A 143 17.79 -21.01 -1.86
C ILE A 143 19.06 -21.87 -1.96
N GLN A 144 19.50 -22.47 -0.85
CA GLN A 144 20.67 -23.33 -0.85
C GLN A 144 20.50 -24.50 -1.84
N LYS A 145 19.32 -25.13 -1.88
CA LYS A 145 19.05 -26.22 -2.82
C LYS A 145 19.02 -25.74 -4.28
N LEU A 146 18.43 -24.58 -4.55
CA LEU A 146 18.45 -23.98 -5.89
C LEU A 146 19.88 -23.60 -6.33
N LYS A 147 20.72 -23.11 -5.43
CA LYS A 147 22.16 -22.88 -5.69
C LYS A 147 22.89 -24.18 -6.04
N VAL A 148 22.57 -25.28 -5.38
CA VAL A 148 23.13 -26.60 -5.74
C VAL A 148 22.70 -27.00 -7.15
N LEU A 149 21.43 -26.85 -7.53
CA LEU A 149 20.99 -27.11 -8.89
C LEU A 149 21.72 -26.24 -9.91
N ARG A 150 21.93 -24.95 -9.60
CA ARG A 150 22.65 -23.98 -10.45
C ARG A 150 24.09 -24.43 -10.75
N CYS A 151 24.73 -25.21 -9.85
CA CYS A 151 26.05 -25.79 -10.12
C CYS A 151 26.00 -26.90 -11.18
N TYR A 152 24.87 -27.54 -11.41
CA TYR A 152 24.67 -28.59 -12.41
C TYR A 152 24.06 -28.10 -13.72
N ARG A 153 23.34 -26.97 -13.66
CA ARG A 153 22.62 -26.34 -14.79
C ARG A 153 22.68 -24.82 -14.66
N HIS A 154 23.02 -24.12 -15.74
CA HIS A 154 23.11 -22.66 -15.77
C HIS A 154 21.94 -22.08 -16.60
N GLU A 155 20.70 -22.34 -16.18
CA GLU A 155 19.52 -21.90 -16.88
C GLU A 155 18.85 -20.76 -16.13
N PRO A 156 18.37 -19.70 -16.83
CA PRO A 156 17.71 -18.54 -16.24
C PRO A 156 16.50 -18.89 -15.34
N GLU A 157 15.83 -20.02 -15.65
CA GLU A 157 14.68 -20.51 -14.87
C GLU A 157 15.03 -20.77 -13.40
N ILE A 158 16.26 -21.18 -13.10
CA ILE A 158 16.72 -21.43 -11.73
C ILE A 158 16.85 -20.10 -10.98
N ASP A 159 17.38 -19.07 -11.64
CA ASP A 159 17.51 -17.74 -11.06
C ASP A 159 16.12 -17.11 -10.87
N LEU A 160 15.19 -17.29 -11.82
CA LEU A 160 13.79 -16.89 -11.68
C LEU A 160 13.15 -17.56 -10.46
N LYS A 161 13.36 -18.86 -10.27
CA LYS A 161 12.87 -19.57 -9.08
C LYS A 161 13.48 -19.08 -7.77
N MET A 162 14.76 -18.70 -7.79
CA MET A 162 15.38 -18.06 -6.62
C MET A 162 14.76 -16.68 -6.33
N ALA A 163 14.51 -15.88 -7.36
CA ALA A 163 13.85 -14.58 -7.22
C ALA A 163 12.42 -14.72 -6.65
N GLU A 164 11.65 -15.71 -7.12
CA GLU A 164 10.33 -16.04 -6.60
C GLU A 164 10.39 -16.41 -5.11
N VAL A 165 11.32 -17.30 -4.70
CA VAL A 165 11.50 -17.66 -3.29
C VAL A 165 11.84 -16.43 -2.43
N TYR A 166 12.72 -15.55 -2.91
CA TYR A 166 13.04 -14.32 -2.20
C TYR A 166 11.84 -13.38 -2.09
N TYR A 167 11.09 -13.21 -3.18
CA TYR A 167 9.89 -12.38 -3.20
C TYR A 167 8.81 -12.91 -2.23
N ASP A 168 8.47 -14.19 -2.30
CA ASP A 168 7.45 -14.84 -1.49
C ASP A 168 7.81 -14.92 0.01
N SER A 169 9.09 -14.79 0.33
CA SER A 169 9.61 -14.70 1.70
C SER A 169 9.82 -13.26 2.19
N ASN A 170 9.31 -12.25 1.45
CA ASN A 170 9.46 -10.83 1.71
C ASN A 170 10.92 -10.32 1.69
N ARG A 171 11.82 -11.07 1.08
CA ARG A 171 13.23 -10.65 0.88
C ARG A 171 13.36 -9.84 -0.41
N PHE A 172 12.64 -8.72 -0.45
CA PHE A 172 12.48 -7.91 -1.67
C PHE A 172 13.79 -7.37 -2.24
N SER A 173 14.79 -7.08 -1.41
CA SER A 173 16.11 -6.64 -1.90
C SER A 173 16.81 -7.74 -2.66
N ASP A 174 16.81 -8.97 -2.12
CA ASP A 174 17.43 -10.12 -2.77
C ASP A 174 16.69 -10.49 -4.06
N ALA A 175 15.35 -10.46 -4.05
CA ALA A 175 14.53 -10.69 -5.23
C ALA A 175 14.86 -9.69 -6.35
N ALA A 176 14.87 -8.38 -6.03
CA ALA A 176 15.21 -7.34 -7.00
C ALA A 176 16.62 -7.50 -7.59
N ASN A 177 17.61 -7.89 -6.77
CA ASN A 177 18.97 -8.11 -7.24
C ASN A 177 19.04 -9.28 -8.23
N VAL A 178 18.31 -10.36 -7.98
CA VAL A 178 18.27 -11.50 -8.91
C VAL A 178 17.56 -11.12 -10.21
N TYR A 179 16.38 -10.47 -10.14
CA TYR A 179 15.70 -9.99 -11.35
C TYR A 179 16.57 -9.03 -12.16
N ALA A 180 17.31 -8.12 -11.50
CA ALA A 180 18.20 -7.17 -12.16
C ALA A 180 19.37 -7.85 -12.90
N SER A 181 19.75 -9.07 -12.53
CA SER A 181 20.80 -9.85 -13.20
C SER A 181 20.34 -10.57 -14.46
N LEU A 182 19.03 -10.59 -14.71
CA LEU A 182 18.41 -11.27 -15.85
C LEU A 182 18.08 -10.26 -16.97
N PRO A 183 18.17 -10.67 -18.25
CA PRO A 183 17.69 -9.82 -19.34
C PRO A 183 16.19 -9.55 -19.20
N VAL A 184 15.80 -8.29 -19.13
CA VAL A 184 14.40 -7.89 -18.87
C VAL A 184 13.42 -8.40 -19.94
N GLU A 185 13.92 -8.61 -21.15
CA GLU A 185 13.16 -9.15 -22.29
C GLU A 185 12.73 -10.60 -22.06
N THR A 186 13.45 -11.34 -21.23
CA THR A 186 13.15 -12.73 -20.88
C THR A 186 12.11 -12.87 -19.77
N LEU A 187 11.87 -11.79 -19.00
CA LEU A 187 10.92 -11.80 -17.92
C LEU A 187 9.48 -11.75 -18.43
N GLY A 188 8.61 -12.62 -17.93
CA GLY A 188 7.18 -12.60 -18.20
C GLY A 188 6.44 -11.53 -17.40
N LYS A 189 5.10 -11.56 -17.49
CA LYS A 189 4.24 -10.58 -16.79
C LYS A 189 4.36 -10.69 -15.28
N GLU A 190 4.41 -11.92 -14.77
CA GLU A 190 4.48 -12.20 -13.33
C GLU A 190 5.82 -11.76 -12.76
N GLU A 191 6.92 -12.14 -13.42
CA GLU A 191 8.27 -11.78 -12.99
C GLU A 191 8.49 -10.27 -13.02
N LEU A 192 8.03 -9.57 -14.07
CA LEU A 192 8.09 -8.10 -14.14
C LEU A 192 7.25 -7.45 -13.06
N THR A 193 6.09 -8.02 -12.71
CA THR A 193 5.25 -7.54 -11.62
C THR A 193 5.97 -7.70 -10.28
N ASN A 194 6.49 -8.89 -10.00
CA ASN A 194 7.23 -9.17 -8.75
C ASN A 194 8.52 -8.34 -8.65
N TYR A 195 9.19 -8.10 -9.77
CA TYR A 195 10.37 -7.23 -9.83
C TYR A 195 10.02 -5.78 -9.47
N ALA A 196 8.98 -5.21 -10.09
CA ALA A 196 8.53 -3.86 -9.78
C ALA A 196 8.03 -3.74 -8.33
N LEU A 197 7.23 -4.72 -7.85
CA LEU A 197 6.78 -4.79 -6.46
C LEU A 197 7.93 -4.95 -5.48
N SER A 198 8.99 -5.68 -5.83
CA SER A 198 10.17 -5.80 -4.99
C SER A 198 10.84 -4.45 -4.71
N TYR A 199 10.86 -3.54 -5.68
CA TYR A 199 11.32 -2.17 -5.47
C TYR A 199 10.29 -1.32 -4.73
N TYR A 200 9.00 -1.47 -5.03
CA TYR A 200 7.92 -0.74 -4.36
C TYR A 200 7.92 -0.99 -2.83
N PHE A 201 8.00 -2.25 -2.41
CA PHE A 201 8.05 -2.60 -0.98
C PHE A 201 9.34 -2.13 -0.27
N GLN A 202 10.40 -1.83 -1.02
CA GLN A 202 11.60 -1.15 -0.51
C GLN A 202 11.47 0.38 -0.53
N GLN A 203 10.32 0.94 -0.93
CA GLN A 203 10.10 2.38 -1.16
C GLN A 203 11.02 3.00 -2.22
N LYS A 204 11.60 2.17 -3.10
CA LYS A 204 12.43 2.60 -4.24
C LYS A 204 11.55 2.86 -5.47
N PHE A 205 10.67 3.86 -5.35
CA PHE A 205 9.61 4.11 -6.33
C PHE A 205 10.13 4.47 -7.73
N ASP A 206 11.24 5.18 -7.85
CA ASP A 206 11.85 5.47 -9.15
C ASP A 206 12.35 4.19 -9.83
N SER A 207 12.95 3.25 -9.08
CA SER A 207 13.38 1.96 -9.61
C SER A 207 12.19 1.10 -10.03
N ALA A 208 11.13 1.09 -9.21
CA ALA A 208 9.87 0.42 -9.55
C ALA A 208 9.25 0.98 -10.84
N LEU A 209 9.27 2.31 -11.03
CA LEU A 209 8.81 2.96 -12.27
C LEU A 209 9.66 2.60 -13.47
N ALA A 210 10.99 2.48 -13.33
CA ALA A 210 11.87 2.11 -14.42
C ALA A 210 11.51 0.71 -14.96
N VAL A 211 11.32 -0.28 -14.08
CA VAL A 211 10.86 -1.63 -14.46
C VAL A 211 9.46 -1.59 -15.06
N THR A 212 8.54 -0.85 -14.43
CA THR A 212 7.15 -0.77 -14.88
C THR A 212 7.03 -0.13 -16.27
N ARG A 213 7.86 0.88 -16.59
CA ARG A 213 7.90 1.49 -17.93
C ARG A 213 8.36 0.52 -19.00
N GLN A 214 9.34 -0.35 -18.72
CA GLN A 214 9.73 -1.41 -19.64
C GLN A 214 8.64 -2.46 -19.81
N ALA A 215 7.99 -2.85 -18.70
CA ALA A 215 6.87 -3.79 -18.74
C ALA A 215 5.70 -3.29 -19.57
N ILE A 216 5.32 -2.01 -19.45
CA ILE A 216 4.18 -1.44 -20.14
C ILE A 216 4.42 -1.25 -21.65
N GLN A 217 5.67 -1.16 -22.09
CA GLN A 217 5.99 -1.18 -23.53
C GLN A 217 5.60 -2.52 -24.18
N ARG A 218 5.75 -3.61 -23.44
CA ARG A 218 5.40 -4.97 -23.89
C ARG A 218 3.93 -5.34 -23.60
N PHE A 219 3.38 -4.82 -22.53
CA PHE A 219 2.05 -5.18 -22.02
C PHE A 219 1.24 -3.92 -21.65
N PRO A 220 0.88 -3.05 -22.62
CA PRO A 220 0.34 -1.70 -22.35
C PRO A 220 -1.02 -1.69 -21.67
N ARG A 221 -1.80 -2.79 -21.80
CA ARG A 221 -3.14 -2.90 -21.22
C ARG A 221 -3.19 -3.80 -19.97
N HIS A 222 -2.03 -4.23 -19.47
CA HIS A 222 -1.98 -5.09 -18.29
C HIS A 222 -2.28 -4.28 -17.00
N PRO A 223 -3.30 -4.66 -16.21
CA PRO A 223 -3.76 -3.86 -15.07
C PRO A 223 -2.69 -3.69 -13.98
N ALA A 224 -1.87 -4.73 -13.70
CA ALA A 224 -0.83 -4.63 -12.68
C ALA A 224 0.19 -3.51 -13.00
N PHE A 225 0.60 -3.35 -14.25
CA PHE A 225 1.56 -2.31 -14.63
C PHE A 225 0.94 -0.91 -14.61
N ASN A 226 -0.31 -0.74 -15.05
CA ASN A 226 -1.02 0.53 -14.94
C ASN A 226 -1.24 0.90 -13.46
N ARG A 227 -1.54 -0.07 -12.59
CA ARG A 227 -1.62 0.08 -11.14
C ARG A 227 -0.28 0.53 -10.55
N MET A 228 0.82 -0.12 -10.92
CA MET A 228 2.16 0.26 -10.46
C MET A 228 2.56 1.66 -10.90
N LEU A 229 2.18 2.08 -12.12
CA LEU A 229 2.37 3.49 -12.54
C LEU A 229 1.59 4.45 -11.65
N LEU A 230 0.32 4.16 -11.36
CA LEU A 230 -0.51 4.98 -10.48
C LEU A 230 0.13 5.11 -9.09
N TYR A 231 0.44 3.98 -8.45
CA TYR A 231 0.94 3.97 -7.07
C TYR A 231 2.29 4.68 -6.96
N ASN A 232 3.28 4.30 -7.77
CA ASN A 232 4.62 4.87 -7.68
C ASN A 232 4.65 6.37 -8.03
N ASN A 233 3.87 6.82 -9.02
CA ASN A 233 3.79 8.25 -9.34
C ASN A 233 3.10 9.05 -8.22
N THR A 234 2.10 8.49 -7.56
CA THR A 234 1.46 9.13 -6.40
C THR A 234 2.44 9.27 -5.24
N GLU A 235 3.19 8.22 -4.90
CA GLU A 235 4.22 8.25 -3.85
C GLU A 235 5.31 9.30 -4.15
N LEU A 236 5.70 9.44 -5.41
CA LEU A 236 6.66 10.44 -5.88
C LEU A 236 6.03 11.84 -6.07
N LYS A 237 4.75 12.02 -5.75
CA LYS A 237 4.00 13.27 -5.93
C LYS A 237 3.97 13.77 -7.39
N ARG A 238 4.12 12.86 -8.35
CA ARG A 238 3.98 13.10 -9.79
C ARG A 238 2.52 12.93 -10.19
N TYR A 239 1.67 13.81 -9.67
CA TYR A 239 0.22 13.63 -9.69
C TYR A 239 -0.38 13.60 -11.10
N ASP A 240 0.15 14.36 -12.06
CA ASP A 240 -0.32 14.33 -13.45
C ASP A 240 -0.09 12.96 -14.09
N ASP A 241 1.11 12.40 -13.90
CA ASP A 241 1.43 11.04 -14.38
C ASP A 241 0.59 9.97 -13.65
N ALA A 242 0.34 10.17 -12.34
CA ALA A 242 -0.51 9.29 -11.56
C ALA A 242 -1.97 9.30 -12.08
N MET A 243 -2.53 10.47 -12.36
CA MET A 243 -3.89 10.61 -12.92
C MET A 243 -3.98 9.99 -14.32
N ALA A 244 -2.97 10.19 -15.17
CA ALA A 244 -2.91 9.53 -16.47
C ALA A 244 -2.84 8.00 -16.35
N ALA A 245 -2.10 7.49 -15.37
CA ALA A 245 -2.02 6.07 -15.07
C ALA A 245 -3.36 5.52 -14.52
N ALA A 246 -4.04 6.29 -13.66
CA ALA A 246 -5.38 5.95 -13.18
C ALA A 246 -6.37 5.83 -14.34
N ASN A 247 -6.36 6.78 -15.28
CA ASN A 247 -7.21 6.71 -16.47
C ASN A 247 -6.96 5.40 -17.26
N LYS A 248 -5.69 5.03 -17.46
CA LYS A 248 -5.35 3.77 -18.13
C LYS A 248 -5.82 2.54 -17.33
N LEU A 249 -5.65 2.54 -16.01
CA LEU A 249 -6.08 1.44 -15.15
C LEU A 249 -7.60 1.25 -15.21
N PHE A 250 -8.35 2.32 -15.00
CA PHE A 250 -9.80 2.24 -14.83
C PHE A 250 -10.58 2.07 -16.15
N TYR A 251 -10.03 2.56 -17.27
CA TYR A 251 -10.79 2.63 -18.54
C TYR A 251 -10.14 1.89 -19.71
N HIS A 252 -8.85 1.52 -19.59
CA HIS A 252 -8.10 0.99 -20.75
C HIS A 252 -7.32 -0.29 -20.44
N SER A 253 -7.45 -0.87 -19.24
CA SER A 253 -6.82 -2.15 -18.89
C SER A 253 -7.73 -3.33 -19.19
N ASP A 254 -7.11 -4.45 -19.55
CA ASP A 254 -7.84 -5.68 -19.88
C ASP A 254 -8.23 -6.42 -18.59
N ASN A 255 -9.53 -6.72 -18.42
CA ASN A 255 -10.06 -7.50 -17.30
C ASN A 255 -9.58 -7.01 -15.92
N ALA A 256 -9.51 -5.70 -15.72
CA ALA A 256 -9.05 -5.12 -14.46
C ALA A 256 -10.09 -5.35 -13.35
N GLU A 257 -9.67 -6.02 -12.30
CA GLU A 257 -10.40 -6.08 -11.03
C GLU A 257 -9.87 -4.96 -10.13
N PHE A 258 -10.76 -4.03 -9.75
CA PHE A 258 -10.36 -2.88 -8.94
C PHE A 258 -10.36 -3.22 -7.47
N GLN A 259 -9.28 -2.81 -6.80
CA GLN A 259 -9.09 -2.96 -5.37
C GLN A 259 -9.29 -1.61 -4.67
N TYR A 260 -9.59 -1.62 -3.37
CA TYR A 260 -9.75 -0.38 -2.60
C TYR A 260 -8.50 0.52 -2.66
N LEU A 261 -7.30 -0.06 -2.79
CA LEU A 261 -6.05 0.70 -2.95
C LEU A 261 -6.01 1.49 -4.26
N ASP A 262 -6.62 1.00 -5.34
CA ASP A 262 -6.67 1.72 -6.61
C ASP A 262 -7.41 3.06 -6.44
N TYR A 263 -8.52 3.05 -5.71
CA TYR A 263 -9.29 4.25 -5.39
C TYR A 263 -8.56 5.18 -4.42
N ILE A 264 -7.82 4.63 -3.43
CA ILE A 264 -7.00 5.42 -2.51
C ILE A 264 -5.94 6.20 -3.27
N TYR A 265 -5.13 5.52 -4.07
CA TYR A 265 -4.05 6.16 -4.81
C TYR A 265 -4.57 7.16 -5.85
N TYR A 266 -5.68 6.85 -6.49
CA TYR A 266 -6.32 7.81 -7.39
C TYR A 266 -6.87 9.03 -6.63
N GLY A 267 -7.49 8.83 -5.48
CA GLY A 267 -7.95 9.90 -4.60
C GLY A 267 -6.79 10.81 -4.15
N TYR A 268 -5.67 10.25 -3.72
CA TYR A 268 -4.49 11.05 -3.35
C TYR A 268 -3.87 11.80 -4.53
N ALA A 269 -3.83 11.21 -5.72
CA ALA A 269 -3.35 11.90 -6.91
C ALA A 269 -4.24 13.11 -7.27
N LEU A 270 -5.55 12.93 -7.23
CA LEU A 270 -6.54 14.00 -7.44
C LEU A 270 -6.42 15.09 -6.38
N ASN A 271 -6.32 14.70 -5.10
CA ASN A 271 -6.17 15.63 -3.97
C ASN A 271 -4.88 16.46 -4.11
N GLY A 272 -3.77 15.83 -4.48
CA GLY A 272 -2.48 16.49 -4.70
C GLY A 272 -2.50 17.51 -5.85
N ARG A 273 -3.42 17.36 -6.83
CA ARG A 273 -3.66 18.33 -7.92
C ARG A 273 -4.74 19.34 -7.61
N GLY A 274 -5.37 19.29 -6.44
CA GLY A 274 -6.45 20.19 -6.06
C GLY A 274 -7.82 19.84 -6.64
N HIS A 275 -8.00 18.64 -7.20
CA HIS A 275 -9.29 18.13 -7.67
C HIS A 275 -10.07 17.49 -6.52
N PHE A 276 -10.37 18.29 -5.48
CA PHE A 276 -10.85 17.80 -4.18
C PHE A 276 -12.19 17.07 -4.26
N ASP A 277 -13.17 17.57 -5.03
CA ASP A 277 -14.46 16.90 -5.19
C ASP A 277 -14.31 15.50 -5.81
N GLN A 278 -13.43 15.37 -6.81
CA GLN A 278 -13.15 14.10 -7.44
C GLN A 278 -12.39 13.15 -6.49
N ALA A 279 -11.48 13.70 -5.69
CA ALA A 279 -10.76 12.93 -4.66
C ALA A 279 -11.74 12.36 -3.62
N ILE A 280 -12.65 13.18 -3.11
CA ILE A 280 -13.70 12.78 -2.17
C ILE A 280 -14.56 11.66 -2.77
N ALA A 281 -14.91 11.74 -4.05
CA ALA A 281 -15.67 10.70 -4.73
C ALA A 281 -14.90 9.35 -4.78
N GLN A 282 -13.57 9.37 -4.97
CA GLN A 282 -12.77 8.14 -4.93
C GLN A 282 -12.65 7.61 -3.50
N PHE A 283 -12.40 8.46 -2.52
CA PHE A 283 -12.30 8.08 -1.11
C PHE A 283 -13.61 7.49 -0.58
N ASN A 284 -14.78 8.00 -1.01
CA ASN A 284 -16.07 7.42 -0.64
C ASN A 284 -16.23 5.98 -1.16
N LYS A 285 -15.75 5.67 -2.37
CA LYS A 285 -15.74 4.28 -2.86
C LYS A 285 -14.88 3.36 -1.98
N VAL A 286 -13.79 3.89 -1.39
CA VAL A 286 -13.00 3.12 -0.43
C VAL A 286 -13.82 2.82 0.82
N LEU A 287 -14.56 3.80 1.36
CA LEU A 287 -15.38 3.63 2.55
C LEU A 287 -16.58 2.71 2.32
N GLU A 288 -17.08 2.60 1.09
CA GLU A 288 -18.09 1.59 0.71
C GLU A 288 -17.54 0.17 0.84
N LEU A 289 -16.25 -0.03 0.48
CA LEU A 289 -15.57 -1.32 0.53
C LEU A 289 -14.98 -1.62 1.93
N ASN A 290 -14.54 -0.60 2.64
CA ASN A 290 -13.95 -0.72 3.98
C ASN A 290 -14.23 0.56 4.79
N LYS A 291 -15.25 0.49 5.64
CA LYS A 291 -15.75 1.63 6.45
C LYS A 291 -14.79 2.10 7.55
N ASP A 292 -13.78 1.29 7.89
CA ASP A 292 -12.92 1.53 9.05
C ASP A 292 -11.55 2.14 8.70
N ARG A 293 -11.39 2.63 7.46
CA ARG A 293 -10.16 3.30 7.01
C ARG A 293 -10.05 4.71 7.58
N LYS A 294 -9.47 4.80 8.79
CA LYS A 294 -9.23 6.08 9.51
C LYS A 294 -8.49 7.11 8.63
N ASP A 295 -7.46 6.66 7.93
CA ASP A 295 -6.65 7.49 7.03
C ASP A 295 -7.47 8.12 5.89
N VAL A 296 -8.41 7.37 5.31
CA VAL A 296 -9.28 7.85 4.23
C VAL A 296 -10.33 8.83 4.76
N ILE A 297 -10.91 8.56 5.93
CA ILE A 297 -11.86 9.48 6.60
C ILE A 297 -11.18 10.83 6.86
N LYS A 298 -9.95 10.80 7.35
CA LYS A 298 -9.15 12.03 7.56
C LYS A 298 -8.89 12.75 6.23
N ALA A 299 -8.50 12.02 5.18
CA ALA A 299 -8.23 12.61 3.86
C ALA A 299 -9.49 13.30 3.26
N ILE A 300 -10.69 12.73 3.48
CA ILE A 300 -11.95 13.37 3.08
C ILE A 300 -12.16 14.67 3.85
N SER A 301 -11.93 14.68 5.17
CA SER A 301 -12.04 15.89 5.97
C SER A 301 -11.10 17.00 5.46
N GLU A 302 -9.84 16.66 5.23
CA GLU A 302 -8.83 17.59 4.70
C GLU A 302 -9.22 18.12 3.30
N ALA A 303 -9.80 17.28 2.46
CA ALA A 303 -10.29 17.71 1.14
C ALA A 303 -11.47 18.70 1.27
N TYR A 304 -12.43 18.43 2.16
CA TYR A 304 -13.53 19.36 2.45
C TYR A 304 -13.02 20.69 3.03
N GLU A 305 -12.02 20.66 3.90
CA GLU A 305 -11.38 21.88 4.42
C GLU A 305 -10.81 22.73 3.27
N LYS A 306 -10.14 22.11 2.29
CA LYS A 306 -9.54 22.81 1.13
C LYS A 306 -10.57 23.50 0.23
N ILE A 307 -11.75 22.92 0.08
CA ILE A 307 -12.84 23.57 -0.68
C ILE A 307 -13.65 24.58 0.15
N GLY A 308 -13.40 24.64 1.46
CA GLY A 308 -14.11 25.55 2.38
C GLY A 308 -15.48 25.02 2.84
N ASP A 309 -15.75 23.74 2.69
CA ASP A 309 -16.92 23.07 3.24
C ASP A 309 -16.61 22.57 4.66
N TYR A 310 -16.59 23.53 5.58
CA TYR A 310 -16.21 23.26 6.97
C TYR A 310 -17.18 22.34 7.70
N ASP A 311 -18.46 22.29 7.31
CA ASP A 311 -19.45 21.42 7.96
C ASP A 311 -19.14 19.94 7.72
N HIS A 312 -18.85 19.58 6.47
CA HIS A 312 -18.41 18.24 6.14
C HIS A 312 -17.02 17.96 6.70
N ALA A 313 -16.09 18.92 6.63
CA ALA A 313 -14.74 18.76 7.19
C ALA A 313 -14.81 18.40 8.68
N ILE A 314 -15.57 19.14 9.50
CA ILE A 314 -15.77 18.88 10.93
C ILE A 314 -16.42 17.50 11.15
N THR A 315 -17.43 17.18 10.35
CA THR A 315 -18.16 15.90 10.47
C THR A 315 -17.22 14.71 10.26
N TYR A 316 -16.44 14.73 9.18
CA TYR A 316 -15.49 13.65 8.87
C TYR A 316 -14.32 13.62 9.84
N TYR A 317 -13.82 14.78 10.30
CA TYR A 317 -12.74 14.79 11.28
C TYR A 317 -13.19 14.20 12.63
N ARG A 318 -14.39 14.50 13.08
CA ARG A 318 -14.97 13.87 14.29
C ARG A 318 -15.10 12.35 14.12
N GLN A 319 -15.59 11.87 12.97
CA GLN A 319 -15.63 10.43 12.67
C GLN A 319 -14.23 9.79 12.72
N TYR A 320 -13.21 10.50 12.24
CA TYR A 320 -11.81 10.06 12.35
C TYR A 320 -11.38 9.93 13.81
N VAL A 321 -11.64 10.96 14.63
CA VAL A 321 -11.29 10.98 16.06
C VAL A 321 -12.06 9.91 16.84
N ASP A 322 -13.32 9.67 16.51
CA ASP A 322 -14.14 8.62 17.14
C ASP A 322 -13.57 7.21 16.91
N LYS A 323 -12.91 7.01 15.77
CA LYS A 323 -12.27 5.74 15.42
C LYS A 323 -10.82 5.60 15.92
N MET A 324 -10.26 6.63 16.55
CA MET A 324 -8.94 6.57 17.18
C MET A 324 -9.00 5.82 18.50
N ASP A 325 -7.95 5.08 18.79
CA ASP A 325 -7.76 4.48 20.10
C ASP A 325 -7.49 5.57 21.15
N ALA A 326 -7.79 5.30 22.42
CA ALA A 326 -7.71 6.32 23.48
C ALA A 326 -6.30 6.88 23.67
N ASP A 327 -5.28 6.06 23.44
CA ASP A 327 -3.85 6.44 23.53
C ASP A 327 -3.34 7.21 22.30
N GLU A 328 -4.05 7.15 21.19
CA GLU A 328 -3.78 7.95 19.98
C GLU A 328 -4.29 9.40 20.13
N LYS A 329 -5.30 9.64 20.99
CA LYS A 329 -5.93 10.95 21.13
C LYS A 329 -5.05 11.91 21.93
N THR A 330 -4.74 13.03 21.32
CA THR A 330 -3.91 14.09 21.89
C THR A 330 -4.68 15.43 21.88
N PRO A 331 -4.19 16.48 22.53
CA PRO A 331 -4.80 17.81 22.41
C PRO A 331 -4.86 18.35 20.99
N PHE A 332 -4.10 17.76 20.06
CA PHE A 332 -4.07 18.17 18.65
C PHE A 332 -5.43 17.97 17.96
N GLU A 333 -6.14 16.91 18.27
CA GLU A 333 -7.44 16.59 17.67
C GLU A 333 -8.49 17.67 18.02
N GLU A 334 -8.59 18.05 19.32
CA GLU A 334 -9.47 19.13 19.76
C GLU A 334 -9.04 20.46 19.15
N PHE A 335 -7.74 20.71 19.09
CA PHE A 335 -7.18 21.90 18.47
C PHE A 335 -7.52 22.01 16.99
N HIS A 336 -7.42 20.92 16.23
CA HIS A 336 -7.77 20.91 14.82
C HIS A 336 -9.27 21.15 14.59
N ILE A 337 -10.13 20.50 15.39
CA ILE A 337 -11.57 20.76 15.34
C ILE A 337 -11.87 22.23 15.65
N GLY A 338 -11.19 22.80 16.64
CA GLY A 338 -11.27 24.23 16.97
C GLY A 338 -10.91 25.12 15.79
N ASN A 339 -9.82 24.78 15.08
CA ASN A 339 -9.38 25.52 13.89
C ASN A 339 -10.40 25.45 12.75
N LEU A 340 -11.03 24.29 12.51
CA LEU A 340 -12.09 24.17 11.50
C LEU A 340 -13.31 25.05 11.83
N PHE A 341 -13.73 25.09 13.09
CA PHE A 341 -14.79 25.98 13.55
C PHE A 341 -14.39 27.45 13.44
N TYR A 342 -13.15 27.80 13.82
CA TYR A 342 -12.64 29.15 13.70
C TYR A 342 -12.59 29.59 12.23
N ALA A 343 -12.11 28.74 11.34
CA ALA A 343 -12.08 28.99 9.89
C ALA A 343 -13.51 29.20 9.34
N LYS A 344 -14.47 28.36 9.75
CA LYS A 344 -15.89 28.53 9.40
C LYS A 344 -16.43 29.90 9.86
N GLY A 345 -16.12 30.30 11.11
CA GLY A 345 -16.59 31.55 11.70
C GLY A 345 -15.95 32.80 11.13
N THR A 346 -14.73 32.69 10.60
CA THR A 346 -13.98 33.81 10.00
C THR A 346 -13.95 33.82 8.49
N ASP A 347 -14.62 32.86 7.81
CA ASP A 347 -14.65 32.79 6.35
C ASP A 347 -15.38 34.03 5.75
N GLU A 348 -14.64 34.86 5.04
CA GLU A 348 -15.15 36.06 4.36
C GLU A 348 -15.64 35.80 2.93
N LYS A 349 -15.44 34.59 2.38
CA LYS A 349 -15.81 34.27 1.00
C LYS A 349 -17.32 34.41 0.75
N LYS A 350 -18.15 34.07 1.76
CA LYS A 350 -19.61 34.15 1.69
C LYS A 350 -20.13 35.53 2.10
N THR A 351 -19.61 36.08 3.17
CA THR A 351 -19.97 37.41 3.72
C THR A 351 -18.92 37.89 4.70
N LYS A 352 -18.72 39.21 4.78
CA LYS A 352 -17.88 39.85 5.82
C LYS A 352 -18.65 40.09 7.11
N GLU A 353 -20.00 40.04 7.07
CA GLU A 353 -20.82 40.26 8.23
C GLU A 353 -20.71 39.10 9.24
N LEU A 354 -20.73 39.42 10.52
CA LEU A 354 -20.75 38.45 11.61
C LEU A 354 -22.17 37.90 11.80
N THR A 355 -22.54 36.92 10.97
CA THR A 355 -23.86 36.27 11.00
C THR A 355 -24.04 35.38 12.23
N ALA A 356 -25.29 35.02 12.54
CA ALA A 356 -25.62 34.09 13.64
C ALA A 356 -24.90 32.74 13.47
N GLU A 357 -24.73 32.24 12.24
CA GLU A 357 -24.00 31.00 11.93
C GLU A 357 -22.51 31.14 12.24
N LYS A 358 -21.90 32.27 11.86
CA LYS A 358 -20.49 32.56 12.18
C LYS A 358 -20.24 32.69 13.68
N ILE A 359 -21.16 33.38 14.38
CA ILE A 359 -21.11 33.51 15.85
C ILE A 359 -21.16 32.13 16.51
N GLU A 360 -22.05 31.26 16.07
CA GLU A 360 -22.16 29.91 16.63
C GLU A 360 -20.87 29.09 16.33
N ALA A 361 -20.34 29.15 15.11
CA ALA A 361 -19.08 28.51 14.78
C ALA A 361 -17.91 29.01 15.66
N LEU A 362 -17.80 30.32 15.89
CA LEU A 362 -16.79 30.90 16.79
C LEU A 362 -16.98 30.43 18.25
N ARG A 363 -18.21 30.32 18.73
CA ARG A 363 -18.48 29.77 20.07
C ARG A 363 -18.06 28.31 20.19
N GLN A 364 -18.32 27.52 19.14
CA GLN A 364 -17.82 26.13 19.09
C GLN A 364 -16.29 26.07 19.03
N ALA A 365 -15.65 26.98 18.31
CA ALA A 365 -14.19 27.10 18.31
C ALA A 365 -13.65 27.40 19.71
N ASP A 366 -14.22 28.40 20.41
CA ASP A 366 -13.80 28.75 21.78
C ASP A 366 -13.93 27.55 22.73
N ALA A 367 -15.03 26.82 22.65
CA ALA A 367 -15.26 25.62 23.46
C ALA A 367 -14.24 24.49 23.17
N GLN A 368 -13.82 24.32 21.92
CA GLN A 368 -12.77 23.33 21.59
C GLN A 368 -11.40 23.80 22.12
N PHE A 369 -11.06 25.06 21.94
CA PHE A 369 -9.80 25.60 22.47
C PHE A 369 -9.78 25.64 24.01
N GLU A 370 -10.94 25.73 24.67
CA GLU A 370 -11.03 25.57 26.13
C GLU A 370 -10.63 24.16 26.57
N LYS A 371 -11.06 23.12 25.85
CA LYS A 371 -10.60 21.76 26.13
C LYS A 371 -9.08 21.63 25.97
N VAL A 372 -8.51 22.21 24.89
CA VAL A 372 -7.05 22.23 24.69
C VAL A 372 -6.35 22.89 25.87
N GLU A 373 -6.87 24.01 26.35
CA GLU A 373 -6.36 24.73 27.50
C GLU A 373 -6.43 23.88 28.78
N GLN A 374 -7.51 23.14 28.99
CA GLN A 374 -7.67 22.22 30.14
C GLN A 374 -6.72 21.02 30.05
N MET A 375 -6.50 20.45 28.85
CA MET A 375 -5.59 19.33 28.64
C MET A 375 -4.10 19.75 28.78
N ARG A 376 -3.77 20.99 28.48
CA ARG A 376 -2.40 21.52 28.51
C ARG A 376 -2.37 22.92 29.14
N PRO A 377 -2.62 23.02 30.46
CA PRO A 377 -2.68 24.31 31.18
C PRO A 377 -1.33 25.04 31.24
N ASP A 378 -0.23 24.33 31.02
CA ASP A 378 1.12 24.83 30.89
C ASP A 378 1.45 25.44 29.51
N SER A 379 0.58 25.26 28.54
CA SER A 379 0.72 25.79 27.18
C SER A 379 -0.18 27.02 26.98
N TYR A 380 0.37 28.06 26.41
CA TYR A 380 -0.41 29.24 26.02
C TYR A 380 -1.34 29.03 24.82
N LEU A 381 -1.19 27.95 24.05
CA LEU A 381 -1.88 27.77 22.77
C LEU A 381 -3.40 27.76 22.89
N GLY A 382 -3.95 27.08 23.89
CA GLY A 382 -5.41 27.04 24.09
C GLY A 382 -5.94 28.47 24.41
N ALA A 383 -5.34 29.14 25.38
CA ALA A 383 -5.71 30.50 25.74
C ALA A 383 -5.52 31.50 24.59
N TYR A 384 -4.45 31.37 23.82
CA TYR A 384 -4.16 32.23 22.68
C TYR A 384 -5.23 32.11 21.58
N TRP A 385 -5.65 30.88 21.20
CA TRP A 385 -6.68 30.69 20.21
C TRP A 385 -8.07 31.06 20.73
N ARG A 386 -8.33 30.89 22.01
CA ARG A 386 -9.53 31.48 22.65
C ARG A 386 -9.53 32.99 22.51
N ALA A 387 -8.40 33.65 22.79
CA ALA A 387 -8.27 35.11 22.62
C ALA A 387 -8.61 35.53 21.18
N ARG A 388 -8.00 34.90 20.18
CA ARG A 388 -8.27 35.22 18.76
C ARG A 388 -9.72 34.97 18.37
N THR A 389 -10.31 33.89 18.86
CA THR A 389 -11.73 33.58 18.65
C THR A 389 -12.64 34.64 19.23
N ASN A 390 -12.29 35.12 20.43
CA ASN A 390 -13.05 36.16 21.09
C ASN A 390 -12.82 37.57 20.52
N VAL A 391 -11.67 37.83 19.86
CA VAL A 391 -11.51 39.01 18.99
C VAL A 391 -12.46 38.94 17.79
N ALA A 392 -12.59 37.78 17.15
CA ALA A 392 -13.52 37.63 16.04
C ALA A 392 -15.00 37.76 16.46
N LEU A 393 -15.34 37.42 17.71
CA LEU A 393 -16.69 37.59 18.27
C LEU A 393 -16.98 39.06 18.73
N ASP A 394 -15.95 39.84 18.98
CA ASP A 394 -16.03 41.24 19.46
C ASP A 394 -15.03 42.13 18.66
N PRO A 395 -15.24 42.25 17.32
CA PRO A 395 -14.27 42.93 16.45
C PRO A 395 -14.02 44.38 16.80
N GLU A 396 -15.03 45.09 17.36
CA GLU A 396 -14.90 46.46 17.83
C GLU A 396 -14.30 46.57 19.21
N THR A 397 -13.99 45.44 19.86
CA THR A 397 -13.42 45.38 21.22
C THR A 397 -14.28 46.09 22.28
N GLU A 398 -15.61 46.12 22.03
CA GLU A 398 -16.53 46.82 22.91
C GLU A 398 -16.76 46.08 24.24
N LYS A 399 -16.87 44.75 24.16
CA LYS A 399 -17.11 43.89 25.33
C LYS A 399 -15.82 43.47 26.02
N GLY A 400 -14.70 43.47 25.29
CA GLY A 400 -13.40 43.02 25.78
C GLY A 400 -13.35 41.50 25.99
N LEU A 401 -14.06 40.71 25.18
CA LEU A 401 -14.18 39.27 25.35
C LEU A 401 -12.82 38.56 25.34
N ALA A 402 -11.87 39.02 24.55
CA ALA A 402 -10.55 38.40 24.43
C ALA A 402 -9.59 38.76 25.61
N LYS A 403 -9.90 39.80 26.38
CA LYS A 403 -9.03 40.31 27.47
C LYS A 403 -8.56 39.22 28.45
N PRO A 404 -9.44 38.42 29.10
CA PRO A 404 -9.02 37.41 30.07
C PRO A 404 -8.10 36.38 29.47
N HIS A 405 -8.30 36.04 28.21
CA HIS A 405 -7.51 35.02 27.51
C HIS A 405 -6.12 35.53 27.14
N TYR A 406 -5.99 36.78 26.66
CA TYR A 406 -4.68 37.38 26.40
C TYR A 406 -3.92 37.61 27.69
N MET A 407 -4.57 37.97 28.80
CA MET A 407 -3.91 38.06 30.11
C MET A 407 -3.31 36.71 30.51
N LYS A 408 -4.06 35.61 30.32
CA LYS A 408 -3.56 34.25 30.58
C LYS A 408 -2.37 33.88 29.69
N VAL A 409 -2.39 34.28 28.42
CA VAL A 409 -1.23 34.08 27.51
C VAL A 409 0.01 34.78 28.05
N ILE A 410 -0.15 36.03 28.48
CA ILE A 410 0.95 36.81 29.07
C ILE A 410 1.49 36.09 30.31
N ASP A 411 0.62 35.69 31.24
CA ASP A 411 1.02 35.02 32.49
C ASP A 411 1.83 33.76 32.23
N ILE A 412 1.37 32.93 31.27
CA ILE A 412 2.07 31.69 30.94
C ILE A 412 3.43 31.94 30.29
N ILE A 413 3.53 32.87 29.33
CA ILE A 413 4.79 33.16 28.63
C ILE A 413 5.79 33.83 29.54
N THR A 414 5.35 34.85 30.30
CA THR A 414 6.25 35.60 31.21
C THR A 414 6.72 34.78 32.40
N SER A 415 5.88 33.85 32.93
CA SER A 415 6.30 32.94 34.00
C SER A 415 7.46 32.03 33.59
N LYS A 416 7.63 31.80 32.28
CA LYS A 416 8.74 31.02 31.71
C LYS A 416 9.96 31.87 31.34
N GLY A 417 9.86 33.18 31.47
CA GLY A 417 10.92 34.11 31.05
C GLY A 417 11.09 34.14 29.53
N GLU A 418 10.06 33.79 28.77
CA GLU A 418 10.08 33.72 27.31
C GLU A 418 9.55 35.01 26.68
N THR A 419 9.94 35.24 25.43
CA THR A 419 9.35 36.23 24.52
C THR A 419 8.85 35.56 23.29
N SER A 420 7.73 36.01 22.74
CA SER A 420 7.16 35.43 21.54
C SER A 420 6.27 36.43 20.77
N PRO A 421 6.02 36.24 19.50
CA PRO A 421 5.04 37.03 18.74
C PRO A 421 3.66 37.06 19.40
N GLN A 422 3.27 35.98 20.08
CA GLN A 422 1.98 35.86 20.76
C GLN A 422 1.93 36.77 22.01
N LEU A 423 3.04 36.92 22.71
CA LEU A 423 3.15 37.86 23.82
C LEU A 423 2.98 39.31 23.31
N MET A 424 3.66 39.66 22.24
CA MET A 424 3.53 40.96 21.59
C MET A 424 2.08 41.24 21.14
N GLU A 425 1.43 40.27 20.47
CA GLU A 425 0.02 40.38 20.08
C GLU A 425 -0.87 40.62 21.30
N SER A 426 -0.62 39.90 22.38
CA SER A 426 -1.38 40.05 23.63
C SER A 426 -1.27 41.45 24.23
N TYR A 427 -0.06 42.01 24.27
CA TYR A 427 0.14 43.37 24.74
C TYR A 427 -0.53 44.40 23.83
N LYS A 428 -0.42 44.25 22.50
CA LYS A 428 -1.08 45.14 21.54
C LYS A 428 -2.59 45.15 21.69
N TYR A 429 -3.22 43.95 21.86
CA TYR A 429 -4.65 43.87 22.10
C TYR A 429 -5.04 44.58 23.40
N LEU A 430 -4.31 44.39 24.51
CA LEU A 430 -4.65 45.01 25.79
C LEU A 430 -4.43 46.52 25.79
N ALA A 431 -3.37 47.01 25.12
CA ALA A 431 -3.19 48.44 24.89
C ALA A 431 -4.40 49.04 24.13
N TYR A 432 -4.84 48.39 23.05
CA TYR A 432 -6.00 48.83 22.30
C TYR A 432 -7.29 48.77 23.10
N TYR A 433 -7.53 47.70 23.85
CA TYR A 433 -8.70 47.56 24.73
C TYR A 433 -8.81 48.72 25.71
N TYR A 434 -7.71 49.04 26.43
CA TYR A 434 -7.71 50.12 27.41
C TYR A 434 -7.77 51.51 26.74
N TYR A 435 -7.17 51.69 25.59
CA TYR A 435 -7.35 52.87 24.76
C TYR A 435 -8.83 53.10 24.41
N ARG A 436 -9.53 52.07 23.95
CA ARG A 436 -10.98 52.11 23.64
C ARG A 436 -11.85 52.40 24.91
N LYS A 437 -11.39 52.02 26.07
CA LYS A 437 -12.06 52.25 27.35
C LYS A 437 -11.70 53.62 27.97
N HIS A 438 -10.90 54.41 27.32
CA HIS A 438 -10.37 55.68 27.84
C HIS A 438 -9.61 55.54 29.16
N ASP A 439 -9.07 54.34 29.43
CA ASP A 439 -8.24 54.07 30.60
C ASP A 439 -6.75 54.26 30.22
N LYS A 440 -6.31 55.53 30.33
CA LYS A 440 -4.97 55.94 29.93
C LYS A 440 -3.87 55.24 30.73
N ASP A 441 -4.04 55.09 32.04
CA ASP A 441 -3.01 54.51 32.90
C ASP A 441 -2.78 53.04 32.55
N SER A 442 -3.85 52.25 32.45
CA SER A 442 -3.74 50.86 32.04
C SER A 442 -3.23 50.68 30.59
N CYS A 443 -3.60 51.59 29.68
CA CYS A 443 -3.11 51.58 28.30
C CYS A 443 -1.57 51.78 28.26
N LEU A 444 -1.04 52.79 28.98
CA LEU A 444 0.39 53.05 29.02
C LEU A 444 1.22 51.89 29.55
N ILE A 445 0.71 51.13 30.54
CA ILE A 445 1.39 49.91 31.04
C ILE A 445 1.70 48.94 29.88
N TYR A 446 0.76 48.70 28.99
CA TYR A 446 0.96 47.77 27.89
C TYR A 446 1.75 48.40 26.73
N VAL A 447 1.63 49.71 26.51
CA VAL A 447 2.48 50.42 25.56
C VAL A 447 3.95 50.31 25.96
N ASP A 448 4.25 50.53 27.26
CA ASP A 448 5.61 50.36 27.81
C ASP A 448 6.14 48.94 27.64
N LYS A 449 5.30 47.93 27.88
CA LYS A 449 5.66 46.53 27.65
C LYS A 449 5.96 46.21 26.18
N ILE A 450 5.26 46.81 25.24
CA ILE A 450 5.56 46.70 23.81
C ILE A 450 6.91 47.34 23.52
N MET A 451 7.14 48.58 24.04
CA MET A 451 8.38 49.31 23.81
C MET A 451 9.60 48.68 24.51
N GLU A 452 9.41 47.96 25.62
CA GLU A 452 10.47 47.13 26.24
C GLU A 452 10.98 46.02 25.28
N ILE A 453 10.10 45.48 24.41
CA ILE A 453 10.45 44.44 23.44
C ILE A 453 10.94 45.08 22.12
N ASP A 454 10.22 46.08 21.61
CA ASP A 454 10.54 46.82 20.39
C ASP A 454 10.33 48.32 20.61
N PRO A 455 11.42 49.10 20.94
CA PRO A 455 11.32 50.51 21.19
C PRO A 455 10.82 51.37 20.03
N MET A 456 10.84 50.82 18.80
CA MET A 456 10.39 51.49 17.58
C MET A 456 9.07 50.92 17.03
N ASP A 457 8.34 50.15 17.81
CA ASP A 457 7.06 49.60 17.38
C ASP A 457 6.07 50.71 17.01
N SER A 458 5.71 50.76 15.75
CA SER A 458 4.88 51.82 15.18
C SER A 458 3.49 51.90 15.80
N TYR A 459 2.94 50.74 16.21
CA TYR A 459 1.62 50.65 16.86
C TYR A 459 1.65 51.28 18.27
N ALA A 460 2.68 50.95 19.08
CA ALA A 460 2.85 51.53 20.40
C ALA A 460 3.05 53.05 20.35
N LEU A 461 3.90 53.53 19.41
CA LEU A 461 4.11 54.95 19.18
C LEU A 461 2.81 55.66 18.76
N GLN A 462 2.01 55.05 17.89
CA GLN A 462 0.74 55.61 17.42
C GLN A 462 -0.27 55.75 18.57
N ILE A 463 -0.42 54.72 19.41
CA ILE A 463 -1.32 54.76 20.56
C ILE A 463 -0.84 55.80 21.58
N SER A 464 0.45 55.81 21.90
CA SER A 464 1.04 56.79 22.84
C SER A 464 0.79 58.23 22.41
N ASN A 465 0.88 58.52 21.11
CA ASN A 465 0.62 59.88 20.59
C ASN A 465 -0.88 60.25 20.57
N ALA A 466 -1.77 59.26 20.63
CA ALA A 466 -3.23 59.46 20.58
C ALA A 466 -3.87 59.56 21.98
N LEU A 467 -3.10 59.34 23.06
CA LEU A 467 -3.50 59.43 24.47
C LEU A 467 -3.31 60.84 25.02
#